data_a3c946ccb895bb9f033d5f1a077702e6
#
_entry.id   a3c946ccb895bb9f033d5f1a077702e6
#
_cell.length_a   1.000
_cell.length_b   1.000
_cell.length_c   1.000
_cell.angle_alpha   90.00
_cell.angle_beta   90.00
_cell.angle_gamma   90.00
#
_symmetry.space_group_name_H-M   'P 1'
#
loop_
_entity.id
_entity.type
_entity.pdbx_description
1 polymer ?
#
loop_
_entity_poly.entity_id
_entity_poly.type
_entity_poly.pdbx_seq_one_letter_code
_entity_poly.pdbx_strand_id
1 'polypeptide(L)'
;GEIGYVSVSTGVPMLEIPENASRAGGDIHLFGNPHVHTDPLRAVIIADNIKAGLQNVDSGNAAYYQQRFENFKVKIYERMFGMRLIELVGGDKLADLALANRLRTFLEDTEIGSTPLLDRQGGWLASAECLRGKRIIAYHLNWAYFVDRFAMEIPSYVERRPGIPPSASHVASLIDLIRRDQIPALWTANYFNERTPRLIAERTGTRFLYVPIYTDPDSDDLDEYTELIDTWI
;
A
#
# COMPACT_ATOMS: atom_id res chain seq x y z
N GLY A 1 -18.21 -22.71 5.22
CA GLY A 1 -18.26 -21.64 4.23
C GLY A 1 -18.94 -22.14 2.98
N GLU A 2 -19.54 -21.25 2.21
CA GLU A 2 -20.12 -21.61 0.91
C GLU A 2 -18.99 -22.00 -0.05
N ILE A 3 -19.22 -23.03 -0.87
CA ILE A 3 -18.29 -23.44 -1.92
C ILE A 3 -18.19 -22.27 -2.91
N GLY A 4 -16.97 -21.74 -3.12
CA GLY A 4 -16.69 -20.64 -4.05
C GLY A 4 -16.57 -19.25 -3.41
N TYR A 5 -16.74 -19.09 -2.07
CA TYR A 5 -16.43 -17.85 -1.35
C TYR A 5 -15.12 -17.97 -0.57
N VAL A 6 -14.24 -17.01 -0.77
CA VAL A 6 -12.96 -16.90 -0.04
C VAL A 6 -12.81 -15.48 0.50
N SER A 7 -12.61 -15.36 1.81
CA SER A 7 -12.22 -14.09 2.42
C SER A 7 -10.72 -13.88 2.24
N VAL A 8 -10.34 -13.12 1.24
CA VAL A 8 -8.93 -12.89 0.89
C VAL A 8 -8.16 -12.06 1.92
N SER A 9 -8.86 -11.34 2.79
CA SER A 9 -8.27 -10.55 3.89
C SER A 9 -8.06 -11.33 5.19
N THR A 10 -8.34 -12.64 5.21
CA THR A 10 -8.10 -13.47 6.40
C THR A 10 -6.63 -13.42 6.80
N GLY A 11 -6.36 -13.08 8.09
CA GLY A 11 -4.99 -12.98 8.61
C GLY A 11 -4.20 -11.74 8.18
N VAL A 12 -4.78 -10.85 7.36
CA VAL A 12 -4.13 -9.59 7.00
C VAL A 12 -4.17 -8.63 8.21
N PRO A 13 -3.04 -8.05 8.65
CA PRO A 13 -3.04 -7.00 9.66
C PRO A 13 -3.75 -5.75 9.13
N MET A 14 -4.97 -5.50 9.65
CA MET A 14 -5.82 -4.41 9.18
C MET A 14 -5.42 -3.07 9.81
N LEU A 15 -5.51 -2.00 9.01
CA LEU A 15 -5.34 -0.61 9.45
C LEU A 15 -6.70 0.09 9.51
N GLU A 16 -6.74 1.20 10.24
CA GLU A 16 -7.90 2.10 10.33
C GLU A 16 -9.19 1.37 10.74
N ILE A 17 -9.09 0.45 11.71
CA ILE A 17 -10.27 -0.18 12.32
C ILE A 17 -10.99 0.87 13.15
N PRO A 18 -12.27 1.21 12.83
CA PRO A 18 -12.98 2.26 13.56
C PRO A 18 -13.32 1.82 14.98
N GLU A 19 -13.01 2.65 15.98
CA GLU A 19 -13.41 2.40 17.38
C GLU A 19 -14.93 2.45 17.58
N ASN A 20 -15.61 3.31 16.82
CA ASN A 20 -17.07 3.47 16.86
C ASN A 20 -17.64 3.54 15.44
N ALA A 21 -18.38 2.52 15.07
CA ALA A 21 -19.09 2.49 13.80
C ALA A 21 -20.43 3.22 13.91
N SER A 22 -20.60 4.32 13.19
CA SER A 22 -21.89 4.98 13.06
C SER A 22 -22.19 5.29 11.58
N ARG A 23 -23.46 5.20 11.19
CA ARG A 23 -23.90 5.56 9.82
C ARG A 23 -23.60 7.02 9.44
N ALA A 24 -23.30 7.88 10.41
CA ALA A 24 -22.92 9.27 10.18
C ALA A 24 -21.48 9.41 9.59
N GLY A 25 -20.71 8.33 9.59
CA GLY A 25 -19.32 8.31 9.05
C GLY A 25 -19.20 8.13 7.54
N GLY A 26 -20.29 7.92 6.82
CA GLY A 26 -20.25 7.56 5.39
C GLY A 26 -20.15 6.04 5.19
N ASP A 27 -19.49 5.61 4.13
CA ASP A 27 -19.24 4.19 3.84
C ASP A 27 -18.09 3.65 4.70
N ILE A 28 -18.39 3.40 5.98
CA ILE A 28 -17.40 2.93 6.96
C ILE A 28 -17.22 1.43 6.85
N HIS A 29 -16.00 1.00 6.66
CA HIS A 29 -15.59 -0.40 6.70
C HIS A 29 -15.33 -0.85 8.14
N LEU A 30 -16.27 -1.60 8.73
CA LEU A 30 -16.25 -2.03 10.16
C LEU A 30 -15.01 -2.84 10.54
N PHE A 31 -14.42 -3.55 9.59
CA PHE A 31 -13.29 -4.46 9.80
C PHE A 31 -11.94 -3.84 9.43
N GLY A 32 -11.89 -2.52 9.20
CA GLY A 32 -10.69 -1.80 8.79
C GLY A 32 -10.71 -1.40 7.32
N ASN A 33 -9.69 -0.67 6.91
CA ASN A 33 -9.55 -0.16 5.54
C ASN A 33 -9.41 -1.33 4.53
N PRO A 34 -10.25 -1.43 3.49
CA PRO A 34 -10.24 -2.55 2.56
C PRO A 34 -9.11 -2.51 1.51
N HIS A 35 -8.37 -1.40 1.39
CA HIS A 35 -7.36 -1.21 0.35
C HIS A 35 -6.03 -1.91 0.66
N VAL A 36 -6.10 -3.10 1.26
CA VAL A 36 -4.96 -3.91 1.74
C VAL A 36 -3.96 -4.25 0.65
N HIS A 37 -4.40 -4.31 -0.61
CA HIS A 37 -3.57 -4.60 -1.78
C HIS A 37 -2.54 -3.51 -2.10
N THR A 38 -2.64 -2.33 -1.49
CA THR A 38 -1.65 -1.26 -1.71
C THR A 38 -0.37 -1.47 -0.89
N ASP A 39 -0.30 -2.48 -0.03
CA ASP A 39 0.95 -2.95 0.58
C ASP A 39 1.39 -4.28 -0.06
N PRO A 40 2.56 -4.34 -0.72
CA PRO A 40 3.04 -5.55 -1.37
C PRO A 40 3.14 -6.77 -0.46
N LEU A 41 3.49 -6.60 0.81
CA LEU A 41 3.61 -7.73 1.73
C LEU A 41 2.25 -8.25 2.20
N ARG A 42 1.24 -7.38 2.35
CA ARG A 42 -0.14 -7.79 2.61
C ARG A 42 -0.75 -8.46 1.36
N ALA A 43 -0.32 -8.06 0.15
CA ALA A 43 -0.73 -8.73 -1.08
C ALA A 43 -0.25 -10.20 -1.16
N VAL A 44 0.89 -10.54 -0.54
CA VAL A 44 1.32 -11.95 -0.41
C VAL A 44 0.34 -12.76 0.42
N ILE A 45 -0.18 -12.22 1.54
CA ILE A 45 -1.19 -12.89 2.37
C ILE A 45 -2.49 -13.06 1.59
N ILE A 46 -2.90 -12.06 0.82
CA ILE A 46 -4.07 -12.12 -0.07
C ILE A 46 -3.89 -13.25 -1.10
N ALA A 47 -2.73 -13.32 -1.74
CA ALA A 47 -2.42 -14.35 -2.73
C ALA A 47 -2.43 -15.77 -2.12
N ASP A 48 -1.96 -15.94 -0.88
CA ASP A 48 -2.04 -17.21 -0.15
C ASP A 48 -3.48 -17.63 0.10
N ASN A 49 -4.34 -16.72 0.52
CA ASN A 49 -5.76 -16.99 0.70
C ASN A 49 -6.47 -17.34 -0.63
N ILE A 50 -6.14 -16.65 -1.73
CA ILE A 50 -6.66 -16.95 -3.07
C ILE A 50 -6.22 -18.35 -3.49
N LYS A 51 -4.94 -18.68 -3.35
CA LYS A 51 -4.40 -20.03 -3.63
C LYS A 51 -5.16 -21.10 -2.85
N ALA A 52 -5.33 -20.92 -1.55
CA ALA A 52 -6.06 -21.87 -0.71
C ALA A 52 -7.51 -22.06 -1.18
N GLY A 53 -8.18 -20.97 -1.55
CA GLY A 53 -9.53 -21.03 -2.13
C GLY A 53 -9.59 -21.81 -3.44
N LEU A 54 -8.66 -21.54 -4.35
CA LEU A 54 -8.56 -22.27 -5.64
C LEU A 54 -8.27 -23.75 -5.44
N GLN A 55 -7.36 -24.10 -4.53
CA GLN A 55 -7.06 -25.51 -4.20
C GLN A 55 -8.30 -26.26 -3.65
N ASN A 56 -9.18 -25.56 -2.92
CA ASN A 56 -10.40 -26.16 -2.39
C ASN A 56 -11.44 -26.47 -3.47
N VAL A 57 -11.56 -25.64 -4.51
CA VAL A 57 -12.56 -25.81 -5.57
C VAL A 57 -12.02 -26.58 -6.77
N ASP A 58 -10.70 -26.62 -6.96
CA ASP A 58 -10.00 -27.28 -8.06
C ASP A 58 -8.75 -28.01 -7.55
N SER A 59 -8.97 -29.03 -6.73
CA SER A 59 -7.91 -29.81 -6.10
C SER A 59 -6.99 -30.54 -7.09
N GLY A 60 -7.47 -30.83 -8.29
CA GLY A 60 -6.68 -31.44 -9.36
C GLY A 60 -5.50 -30.59 -9.82
N ASN A 61 -5.62 -29.27 -9.69
CA ASN A 61 -4.60 -28.29 -10.05
C ASN A 61 -3.89 -27.68 -8.82
N ALA A 62 -3.99 -28.28 -7.64
CA ALA A 62 -3.44 -27.76 -6.39
C ALA A 62 -1.94 -27.43 -6.48
N ALA A 63 -1.15 -28.29 -7.15
CA ALA A 63 0.30 -28.07 -7.33
C ALA A 63 0.59 -26.84 -8.22
N TYR A 64 -0.22 -26.62 -9.26
CA TYR A 64 -0.11 -25.44 -10.11
C TYR A 64 -0.37 -24.17 -9.33
N TYR A 65 -1.43 -24.11 -8.53
CA TYR A 65 -1.73 -22.93 -7.70
C TYR A 65 -0.65 -22.67 -6.65
N GLN A 66 -0.10 -23.73 -6.05
CA GLN A 66 1.02 -23.59 -5.11
C GLN A 66 2.25 -22.97 -5.82
N GLN A 67 2.61 -23.47 -6.98
CA GLN A 67 3.77 -22.94 -7.73
C GLN A 67 3.55 -21.48 -8.14
N ARG A 68 2.35 -21.11 -8.58
CA ARG A 68 2.01 -19.73 -8.93
C ARG A 68 2.15 -18.78 -7.73
N PHE A 69 1.67 -19.22 -6.57
CA PHE A 69 1.82 -18.45 -5.33
C PHE A 69 3.29 -18.28 -4.94
N GLU A 70 4.09 -19.36 -4.96
CA GLU A 70 5.52 -19.26 -4.62
C GLU A 70 6.27 -18.31 -5.56
N ASN A 71 6.00 -18.39 -6.86
CA ASN A 71 6.59 -17.48 -7.83
C ASN A 71 6.21 -16.02 -7.54
N PHE A 72 4.95 -15.76 -7.24
CA PHE A 72 4.50 -14.41 -6.87
C PHE A 72 5.18 -13.92 -5.59
N LYS A 73 5.21 -14.75 -4.52
CA LYS A 73 5.85 -14.43 -3.24
C LYS A 73 7.32 -14.09 -3.43
N VAL A 74 8.06 -14.92 -4.16
CA VAL A 74 9.48 -14.68 -4.44
C VAL A 74 9.67 -13.36 -5.19
N LYS A 75 8.87 -13.11 -6.25
CA LYS A 75 8.92 -11.87 -7.02
C LYS A 75 8.68 -10.63 -6.13
N ILE A 76 7.67 -10.68 -5.24
CA ILE A 76 7.40 -9.59 -4.29
C ILE A 76 8.56 -9.37 -3.33
N TYR A 77 9.13 -10.44 -2.77
CA TYR A 77 10.26 -10.30 -1.83
C TYR A 77 11.50 -9.73 -2.50
N GLU A 78 11.83 -10.19 -3.70
CA GLU A 78 12.96 -9.66 -4.48
C GLU A 78 12.79 -8.18 -4.79
N ARG A 79 11.59 -7.78 -5.23
CA ARG A 79 11.27 -6.38 -5.49
C ARG A 79 11.27 -5.54 -4.21
N MET A 80 10.77 -6.09 -3.09
CA MET A 80 10.68 -5.36 -1.83
C MET A 80 12.03 -5.15 -1.16
N PHE A 81 12.84 -6.22 -1.04
CA PHE A 81 14.03 -6.22 -0.19
C PHE A 81 15.35 -6.21 -0.96
N GLY A 82 15.34 -6.62 -2.23
CA GLY A 82 16.53 -6.89 -3.02
C GLY A 82 17.19 -8.23 -2.67
N MET A 83 17.78 -8.89 -3.66
CA MET A 83 18.37 -10.23 -3.53
C MET A 83 19.40 -10.33 -2.40
N ARG A 84 20.27 -9.32 -2.28
CA ARG A 84 21.34 -9.34 -1.29
C ARG A 84 20.83 -9.44 0.16
N LEU A 85 19.76 -8.72 0.49
CA LEU A 85 19.21 -8.76 1.85
C LEU A 85 18.47 -10.09 2.09
N ILE A 86 17.80 -10.63 1.06
CA ILE A 86 17.16 -11.94 1.13
C ILE A 86 18.16 -13.06 1.38
N GLU A 87 19.30 -13.06 0.69
CA GLU A 87 20.36 -14.06 0.88
C GLU A 87 20.94 -14.04 2.31
N LEU A 88 21.02 -12.86 2.92
CA LEU A 88 21.58 -12.69 4.26
C LEU A 88 20.59 -13.04 5.39
N VAL A 89 19.31 -12.79 5.21
CA VAL A 89 18.32 -12.83 6.31
C VAL A 89 17.18 -13.81 6.05
N GLY A 90 16.83 -14.03 4.78
CA GLY A 90 15.65 -14.78 4.34
C GLY A 90 14.42 -13.91 4.14
N GLY A 91 13.71 -14.14 3.02
CA GLY A 91 12.56 -13.32 2.62
C GLY A 91 11.40 -13.36 3.62
N ASP A 92 11.05 -14.55 4.11
CA ASP A 92 9.95 -14.72 5.07
C ASP A 92 10.23 -13.95 6.38
N LYS A 93 11.45 -14.06 6.92
CA LYS A 93 11.84 -13.31 8.14
C LYS A 93 11.78 -11.79 7.93
N LEU A 94 12.23 -11.31 6.77
CA LEU A 94 12.15 -9.88 6.43
C LEU A 94 10.70 -9.41 6.33
N ALA A 95 9.82 -10.22 5.71
CA ALA A 95 8.41 -9.92 5.59
C ALA A 95 7.71 -9.88 6.96
N ASP A 96 7.97 -10.86 7.84
CA ASP A 96 7.41 -10.91 9.19
C ASP A 96 7.84 -9.67 10.01
N LEU A 97 9.11 -9.30 9.95
CA LEU A 97 9.62 -8.10 10.62
C LEU A 97 8.98 -6.82 10.07
N ALA A 98 8.79 -6.76 8.76
CA ALA A 98 8.17 -5.62 8.11
C ALA A 98 6.67 -5.48 8.45
N LEU A 99 5.92 -6.58 8.46
CA LEU A 99 4.52 -6.62 8.86
C LEU A 99 4.31 -6.27 10.35
N ALA A 100 5.32 -6.58 11.18
CA ALA A 100 5.35 -6.22 12.59
C ALA A 100 5.90 -4.80 12.87
N ASN A 101 6.19 -4.00 11.83
CA ASN A 101 6.83 -2.67 11.94
C ASN A 101 8.18 -2.68 12.69
N ARG A 102 8.92 -3.80 12.63
CA ARG A 102 10.21 -4.02 13.32
C ARG A 102 11.40 -4.11 12.36
N LEU A 103 11.15 -4.11 11.05
CA LEU A 103 12.20 -4.33 10.06
C LEU A 103 13.30 -3.27 10.16
N ARG A 104 12.93 -1.99 10.23
CA ARG A 104 13.90 -0.89 10.28
C ARG A 104 14.87 -1.02 11.44
N THR A 105 14.36 -1.18 12.65
CA THR A 105 15.17 -1.36 13.86
C THR A 105 16.06 -2.59 13.75
N PHE A 106 15.53 -3.71 13.24
CA PHE A 106 16.34 -4.91 13.00
C PHE A 106 17.50 -4.66 12.03
N LEU A 107 17.27 -3.91 10.94
CA LEU A 107 18.33 -3.60 9.95
C LEU A 107 19.37 -2.62 10.48
N GLU A 108 18.97 -1.69 11.35
CA GLU A 108 19.86 -0.74 12.02
C GLU A 108 20.74 -1.41 13.08
N ASP A 109 20.14 -2.31 13.88
CA ASP A 109 20.80 -2.96 15.03
C ASP A 109 21.61 -4.20 14.64
N THR A 110 21.46 -4.72 13.41
CA THR A 110 22.16 -5.93 12.96
C THR A 110 23.29 -5.58 12.01
N GLU A 111 24.50 -6.02 12.33
CA GLU A 111 25.69 -5.84 11.50
C GLU A 111 26.19 -7.16 10.92
N ILE A 112 26.78 -7.10 9.71
CA ILE A 112 27.58 -8.16 9.12
C ILE A 112 28.98 -7.60 8.88
N GLY A 113 29.95 -8.11 9.68
CA GLY A 113 31.25 -7.46 9.83
C GLY A 113 31.08 -6.15 10.60
N SER A 114 31.45 -5.01 9.99
CA SER A 114 31.27 -3.67 10.55
C SER A 114 30.23 -2.83 9.77
N THR A 115 29.35 -3.48 9.00
CA THR A 115 28.38 -2.80 8.15
C THR A 115 26.96 -3.17 8.57
N PRO A 116 26.11 -2.18 8.94
CA PRO A 116 24.72 -2.42 9.25
C PRO A 116 23.97 -3.08 8.08
N LEU A 117 23.00 -3.94 8.38
CA LEU A 117 22.13 -4.54 7.35
C LEU A 117 21.33 -3.48 6.60
N LEU A 118 21.05 -2.33 7.21
CA LEU A 118 20.40 -1.21 6.58
C LEU A 118 21.11 -0.77 5.28
N ASP A 119 22.44 -0.78 5.26
CA ASP A 119 23.24 -0.42 4.09
C ASP A 119 23.23 -1.50 2.98
N ARG A 120 22.56 -2.62 3.25
CA ARG A 120 22.38 -3.75 2.32
C ARG A 120 20.99 -3.82 1.72
N GLN A 121 20.11 -2.91 2.12
CA GLN A 121 18.76 -2.88 1.56
C GLN A 121 18.77 -2.61 0.06
N GLY A 122 17.79 -3.17 -0.64
CA GLY A 122 17.60 -3.04 -2.08
C GLY A 122 16.13 -2.93 -2.42
N GLY A 123 15.82 -3.03 -3.71
CA GLY A 123 14.45 -3.02 -4.20
C GLY A 123 13.66 -1.79 -3.78
N TRP A 124 12.36 -1.96 -3.57
CA TRP A 124 11.45 -0.87 -3.19
C TRP A 124 11.81 -0.21 -1.86
N LEU A 125 12.37 -0.95 -0.88
CA LEU A 125 12.82 -0.35 0.37
C LEU A 125 13.89 0.72 0.14
N ALA A 126 14.87 0.43 -0.70
CA ALA A 126 15.94 1.37 -1.01
C ALA A 126 15.43 2.54 -1.88
N SER A 127 14.62 2.24 -2.91
CA SER A 127 14.07 3.25 -3.82
C SER A 127 13.13 4.22 -3.09
N ALA A 128 12.32 3.71 -2.16
CA ALA A 128 11.36 4.51 -1.39
C ALA A 128 11.96 5.20 -0.14
N GLU A 129 13.26 5.04 0.15
CA GLU A 129 13.86 5.67 1.34
C GLU A 129 13.71 7.21 1.29
N CYS A 130 13.70 7.80 0.11
CA CYS A 130 13.47 9.24 -0.07
C CYS A 130 12.04 9.69 0.29
N LEU A 131 11.08 8.75 0.35
CA LEU A 131 9.68 8.99 0.73
C LEU A 131 9.46 8.96 2.25
N ARG A 132 10.37 8.38 3.01
CA ARG A 132 10.27 8.27 4.47
C ARG A 132 10.04 9.62 5.13
N GLY A 133 9.03 9.69 5.99
CA GLY A 133 8.62 10.93 6.68
C GLY A 133 8.02 11.99 5.77
N LYS A 134 7.85 11.72 4.46
CA LYS A 134 7.18 12.66 3.57
C LYS A 134 5.68 12.67 3.82
N ARG A 135 5.11 13.85 3.72
CA ARG A 135 3.67 14.08 3.89
C ARG A 135 3.03 14.32 2.55
N ILE A 136 1.89 13.68 2.32
CA ILE A 136 1.06 13.89 1.12
C ILE A 136 -0.38 14.15 1.52
N ILE A 137 -1.16 14.79 0.66
CA ILE A 137 -2.61 14.74 0.72
C ILE A 137 -3.06 13.62 -0.19
N ALA A 138 -3.96 12.77 0.25
CA ALA A 138 -4.63 11.79 -0.60
C ALA A 138 -6.10 12.19 -0.82
N TYR A 139 -6.64 11.83 -1.98
CA TYR A 139 -8.06 12.08 -2.24
C TYR A 139 -8.94 11.26 -1.31
N HIS A 140 -8.70 9.96 -1.26
CA HIS A 140 -9.46 8.95 -0.52
C HIS A 140 -8.51 8.04 0.30
N LEU A 141 -9.07 7.15 1.11
CA LEU A 141 -8.36 6.24 2.02
C LEU A 141 -7.54 5.11 1.32
N ASN A 142 -7.34 5.19 0.01
CA ASN A 142 -6.69 4.14 -0.80
C ASN A 142 -5.27 3.81 -0.34
N TRP A 143 -4.53 4.81 0.15
CA TRP A 143 -3.07 4.76 0.29
C TRP A 143 -2.58 4.43 1.69
N ALA A 144 -3.49 4.14 2.63
CA ALA A 144 -3.14 3.93 4.04
C ALA A 144 -2.06 2.85 4.24
N TYR A 145 -2.18 1.73 3.55
CA TYR A 145 -1.22 0.62 3.68
C TYR A 145 0.11 0.89 2.98
N PHE A 146 0.09 1.58 1.82
CA PHE A 146 1.31 2.00 1.15
C PHE A 146 2.09 3.01 2.01
N VAL A 147 1.39 3.98 2.56
CA VAL A 147 1.96 5.03 3.43
C VAL A 147 2.53 4.42 4.71
N ASP A 148 1.83 3.46 5.33
CA ASP A 148 2.32 2.69 6.48
C ASP A 148 3.60 1.91 6.12
N ARG A 149 3.61 1.21 4.97
CA ARG A 149 4.74 0.41 4.53
C ARG A 149 6.02 1.22 4.30
N PHE A 150 5.91 2.39 3.70
CA PHE A 150 7.06 3.23 3.34
C PHE A 150 7.29 4.41 4.30
N ALA A 151 6.64 4.36 5.48
CA ALA A 151 6.77 5.35 6.56
C ALA A 151 6.54 6.80 6.09
N MET A 152 5.53 7.01 5.25
CA MET A 152 5.01 8.31 4.87
C MET A 152 3.86 8.72 5.80
N GLU A 153 3.28 9.90 5.59
CA GLU A 153 2.14 10.40 6.36
C GLU A 153 1.07 11.01 5.45
N ILE A 154 -0.20 10.75 5.78
CA ILE A 154 -1.37 11.45 5.20
C ILE A 154 -2.06 12.25 6.30
N PRO A 155 -1.75 13.54 6.46
CA PRO A 155 -2.34 14.36 7.52
C PRO A 155 -3.83 14.68 7.28
N SER A 156 -4.30 14.59 6.05
CA SER A 156 -5.70 14.79 5.70
C SER A 156 -6.04 14.22 4.32
N TYR A 157 -7.33 13.98 4.12
CA TYR A 157 -7.90 13.51 2.85
C TYR A 157 -8.78 14.60 2.22
N VAL A 158 -8.84 14.63 0.87
CA VAL A 158 -9.79 15.52 0.17
C VAL A 158 -11.22 15.09 0.47
N GLU A 159 -11.50 13.81 0.39
CA GLU A 159 -12.76 13.17 0.78
C GLU A 159 -12.65 12.67 2.24
N ARG A 160 -13.13 13.48 3.18
CA ARG A 160 -13.06 13.14 4.62
C ARG A 160 -13.91 11.94 5.02
N ARG A 161 -14.96 11.69 4.26
CA ARG A 161 -15.89 10.58 4.48
C ARG A 161 -16.15 9.90 3.15
N PRO A 162 -15.89 8.60 3.04
CA PRO A 162 -16.08 7.87 1.80
C PRO A 162 -17.46 8.12 1.16
N GLY A 163 -17.46 8.46 -0.14
CA GLY A 163 -18.69 8.74 -0.90
C GLY A 163 -19.32 10.11 -0.67
N ILE A 164 -18.72 10.98 0.19
CA ILE A 164 -19.26 12.32 0.45
C ILE A 164 -18.30 13.39 -0.09
N PRO A 165 -18.72 14.18 -1.11
CA PRO A 165 -17.88 15.24 -1.67
C PRO A 165 -17.42 16.25 -0.60
N PRO A 166 -16.21 16.83 -0.71
CA PRO A 166 -15.69 17.78 0.25
C PRO A 166 -16.50 19.07 0.25
N SER A 167 -16.75 19.64 1.45
CA SER A 167 -17.34 20.97 1.58
C SER A 167 -16.33 22.06 1.21
N ALA A 168 -16.83 23.25 0.84
CA ALA A 168 -15.99 24.41 0.52
C ALA A 168 -15.08 24.81 1.70
N SER A 169 -15.58 24.73 2.94
CA SER A 169 -14.79 25.02 4.14
C SER A 169 -13.65 24.00 4.34
N HIS A 170 -13.91 22.71 4.05
CA HIS A 170 -12.87 21.69 4.13
C HIS A 170 -11.79 21.88 3.06
N VAL A 171 -12.18 22.23 1.82
CA VAL A 171 -11.22 22.56 0.75
C VAL A 171 -10.35 23.76 1.14
N ALA A 172 -10.93 24.80 1.75
CA ALA A 172 -10.17 25.94 2.26
C ALA A 172 -9.15 25.49 3.34
N SER A 173 -9.57 24.68 4.32
CA SER A 173 -8.69 24.14 5.35
C SER A 173 -7.57 23.27 4.80
N LEU A 174 -7.81 22.51 3.72
CA LEU A 174 -6.76 21.73 3.03
C LEU A 174 -5.74 22.63 2.36
N ILE A 175 -6.19 23.69 1.69
CA ILE A 175 -5.29 24.68 1.07
C ILE A 175 -4.38 25.30 2.13
N ASP A 176 -4.94 25.71 3.27
CA ASP A 176 -4.17 26.29 4.38
C ASP A 176 -3.17 25.29 4.98
N LEU A 177 -3.60 24.01 5.16
CA LEU A 177 -2.74 22.93 5.63
C LEU A 177 -1.56 22.70 4.67
N ILE A 178 -1.82 22.57 3.36
CA ILE A 178 -0.79 22.33 2.35
C ILE A 178 0.23 23.46 2.35
N ARG A 179 -0.22 24.72 2.40
CA ARG A 179 0.66 25.89 2.40
C ARG A 179 1.49 25.99 3.67
N ARG A 180 0.87 25.83 4.84
CA ARG A 180 1.53 25.90 6.13
C ARG A 180 2.61 24.83 6.27
N ASP A 181 2.30 23.61 5.88
CA ASP A 181 3.16 22.44 6.09
C ASP A 181 3.99 22.09 4.84
N GLN A 182 3.88 22.91 3.79
CA GLN A 182 4.60 22.75 2.52
C GLN A 182 4.48 21.32 1.94
N ILE A 183 3.27 20.77 1.95
CA ILE A 183 3.03 19.41 1.50
C ILE A 183 3.29 19.30 -0.01
N PRO A 184 4.23 18.44 -0.46
CA PRO A 184 4.74 18.48 -1.81
C PRO A 184 3.80 17.88 -2.86
N ALA A 185 2.89 16.98 -2.47
CA ALA A 185 2.06 16.25 -3.42
C ALA A 185 0.64 15.99 -2.91
N LEU A 186 -0.30 15.95 -3.86
CA LEU A 186 -1.67 15.50 -3.69
C LEU A 186 -1.92 14.33 -4.63
N TRP A 187 -2.24 13.16 -4.06
CA TRP A 187 -2.46 11.91 -4.78
C TRP A 187 -3.96 11.62 -4.95
N THR A 188 -4.35 11.29 -6.16
CA THR A 188 -5.71 10.93 -6.52
C THR A 188 -5.68 9.67 -7.37
N ALA A 189 -6.43 8.63 -6.97
CA ALA A 189 -6.55 7.43 -7.78
C ALA A 189 -7.29 7.75 -9.10
N ASN A 190 -6.85 7.13 -10.18
CA ASN A 190 -7.23 7.46 -11.55
C ASN A 190 -8.70 7.20 -11.94
N TYR A 191 -9.53 6.73 -11.03
CA TYR A 191 -10.98 6.61 -11.22
C TYR A 191 -11.80 7.71 -10.51
N PHE A 192 -11.17 8.56 -9.70
CA PHE A 192 -11.86 9.68 -9.07
C PHE A 192 -11.91 10.92 -9.97
N ASN A 193 -12.89 11.78 -9.71
CA ASN A 193 -12.99 13.07 -10.38
C ASN A 193 -11.84 14.00 -9.93
N GLU A 194 -11.06 14.49 -10.88
CA GLU A 194 -9.89 15.29 -10.63
C GLU A 194 -10.14 16.81 -10.46
N ARG A 195 -11.38 17.28 -10.63
CA ARG A 195 -11.70 18.72 -10.60
C ARG A 195 -11.31 19.39 -9.28
N THR A 196 -11.73 18.82 -8.16
CA THR A 196 -11.41 19.38 -6.84
C THR A 196 -9.94 19.25 -6.47
N PRO A 197 -9.26 18.09 -6.63
CA PRO A 197 -7.83 17.98 -6.36
C PRO A 197 -6.98 18.88 -7.26
N ARG A 198 -7.31 19.05 -8.55
CA ARG A 198 -6.62 20.01 -9.43
C ARG A 198 -6.77 21.45 -8.94
N LEU A 199 -7.97 21.86 -8.55
CA LEU A 199 -8.20 23.19 -7.98
C LEU A 199 -7.35 23.42 -6.73
N ILE A 200 -7.23 22.44 -5.84
CA ILE A 200 -6.38 22.54 -4.64
C ILE A 200 -4.91 22.70 -5.05
N ALA A 201 -4.45 21.87 -5.98
CA ALA A 201 -3.07 21.91 -6.47
C ALA A 201 -2.73 23.26 -7.12
N GLU A 202 -3.60 23.77 -7.99
CA GLU A 202 -3.43 25.10 -8.63
C GLU A 202 -3.34 26.24 -7.61
N ARG A 203 -4.12 26.16 -6.52
CA ARG A 203 -4.14 27.19 -5.47
C ARG A 203 -2.96 27.11 -4.50
N THR A 204 -2.31 25.97 -4.39
CA THR A 204 -1.26 25.74 -3.40
C THR A 204 0.13 25.61 -4.02
N GLY A 205 0.22 25.28 -5.30
CA GLY A 205 1.48 24.90 -5.97
C GLY A 205 1.93 23.48 -5.64
N THR A 206 1.15 22.70 -4.89
CA THR A 206 1.44 21.28 -4.64
C THR A 206 1.34 20.47 -5.93
N ARG A 207 2.17 19.44 -6.09
CA ARG A 207 2.14 18.59 -7.28
C ARG A 207 0.90 17.69 -7.26
N PHE A 208 0.03 17.81 -8.26
CA PHE A 208 -1.07 16.90 -8.46
C PHE A 208 -0.58 15.63 -9.16
N LEU A 209 -0.87 14.47 -8.56
CA LEU A 209 -0.56 13.16 -9.12
C LEU A 209 -1.86 12.35 -9.26
N TYR A 210 -2.14 11.95 -10.52
CA TYR A 210 -3.26 11.11 -10.87
C TYR A 210 -2.74 9.70 -11.09
N VAL A 211 -2.94 8.82 -10.10
CA VAL A 211 -2.14 7.61 -9.91
C VAL A 211 -3.00 6.37 -10.16
N PRO A 212 -2.56 5.41 -10.99
CA PRO A 212 -3.26 4.14 -11.13
C PRO A 212 -3.22 3.38 -9.80
N ILE A 213 -4.32 2.68 -9.47
CA ILE A 213 -4.41 1.86 -8.25
C ILE A 213 -4.75 0.40 -8.57
N TYR A 214 -5.04 0.12 -9.82
CA TYR A 214 -5.29 -1.22 -10.33
C TYR A 214 -4.39 -1.48 -11.53
N THR A 215 -4.09 -2.75 -11.76
CA THR A 215 -3.45 -3.21 -13.00
C THR A 215 -4.38 -2.98 -14.18
N ASP A 216 -3.80 -2.75 -15.35
CA ASP A 216 -4.50 -2.58 -16.60
C ASP A 216 -3.98 -3.62 -17.59
N PRO A 217 -4.75 -4.68 -17.90
CA PRO A 217 -4.30 -5.75 -18.79
C PRO A 217 -4.10 -5.31 -20.25
N ASP A 218 -4.59 -4.13 -20.61
CA ASP A 218 -4.43 -3.54 -21.95
C ASP A 218 -3.22 -2.59 -22.02
N SER A 219 -2.46 -2.46 -20.93
CA SER A 219 -1.27 -1.61 -20.82
C SER A 219 -0.01 -2.44 -20.68
N ASP A 220 0.96 -2.23 -21.53
CA ASP A 220 2.27 -2.90 -21.48
C ASP A 220 3.08 -2.58 -20.19
N ASP A 221 2.73 -1.48 -19.51
CA ASP A 221 3.45 -0.96 -18.33
C ASP A 221 2.69 -1.19 -17.00
N LEU A 222 1.49 -1.78 -17.02
CA LEU A 222 0.63 -1.96 -15.84
C LEU A 222 -0.11 -3.30 -15.82
N ASP A 223 0.31 -4.28 -16.60
CA ASP A 223 -0.36 -5.59 -16.69
C ASP A 223 -0.07 -6.47 -15.46
N GLU A 224 1.04 -6.20 -14.75
CA GLU A 224 1.41 -6.91 -13.55
C GLU A 224 1.33 -6.06 -12.26
N TYR A 225 1.03 -6.72 -11.15
CA TYR A 225 0.97 -6.07 -9.84
C TYR A 225 2.29 -5.39 -9.44
N THR A 226 3.44 -5.97 -9.80
CA THR A 226 4.76 -5.38 -9.47
C THR A 226 5.02 -4.08 -10.21
N GLU A 227 4.55 -3.95 -11.44
CA GLU A 227 4.65 -2.72 -12.23
C GLU A 227 3.77 -1.62 -11.67
N LEU A 228 2.58 -1.98 -11.18
CA LEU A 228 1.73 -1.04 -10.46
C LEU A 228 2.46 -0.42 -9.27
N ILE A 229 3.16 -1.23 -8.45
CA ILE A 229 3.96 -0.73 -7.33
C ILE A 229 5.14 0.12 -7.80
N ASP A 230 5.81 -0.27 -8.90
CA ASP A 230 6.90 0.50 -9.49
C ASP A 230 6.46 1.92 -9.90
N THR A 231 5.19 2.13 -10.29
CA THR A 231 4.67 3.47 -10.63
C THR A 231 4.47 4.38 -9.41
N TRP A 232 4.42 3.82 -8.20
CA TRP A 232 4.19 4.59 -6.97
C TRP A 232 5.50 4.98 -6.26
N ILE A 233 6.63 4.35 -6.62
CA ILE A 233 7.97 4.52 -6.04
C ILE A 233 8.88 5.29 -6.99
#